data_126ea802086de432dd61ccf1f1fcdba4
#
_entry.id   126ea802086de432dd61ccf1f1fcdba4
#
_cell.length_a   1.000
_cell.length_b   1.000
_cell.length_c   1.000
_cell.angle_alpha   90.00
_cell.angle_beta   90.00
_cell.angle_gamma   90.00
#
_symmetry.space_group_name_H-M   'P 1'
#
loop_
_entity.id
_entity.type
_entity.pdbx_description
1 polymer ?
#
loop_
_entity_poly.entity_id
_entity_poly.type
_entity_poly.pdbx_seq_one_letter_code
_entity_poly.pdbx_strand_id
1 'polypeptide(L)'
;MLLLKTPSVLPGFKLSLGLTVLCLSLLVVLPFAMMAAKAAEIGWGGFWNTITEPNVLAAVWLSLRMSFYAMLTNIVFGTLVAWVLVRYEFPGKGLVNALVDLPFALPTAVTGIALATLYAPNGWIGRFFEPLGIKIAFTPIGIWIALIVVSLPFIVRAVQPVLEELSGEYEEAAATLGASRWTTFRRVLLPEITPALLTGAGMMFARSTGEYGSVIFIAGNIPMVSEILPLIITGKLEQYDAQGASAVALFMLMISFVILLILNIMQWTLSRRAGARV
;
A
#
# COMPACT_ATOMS: atom_id res chain seq x y z
N MET A 1 -12.51 -26.65 18.51
CA MET A 1 -13.48 -27.57 17.90
C MET A 1 -14.92 -27.10 18.15
N LEU A 2 -15.22 -25.82 17.85
CA LEU A 2 -16.52 -25.21 18.20
C LEU A 2 -17.11 -24.32 17.06
N LEU A 3 -16.71 -24.53 15.80
CA LEU A 3 -17.13 -23.67 14.67
C LEU A 3 -18.02 -24.35 13.62
N LEU A 4 -18.64 -25.51 13.92
CA LEU A 4 -19.43 -26.26 12.93
C LEU A 4 -20.88 -26.49 13.34
N LYS A 5 -21.52 -25.57 14.08
CA LYS A 5 -22.91 -25.75 14.55
C LYS A 5 -23.98 -24.92 13.88
N THR A 6 -23.68 -24.22 12.79
CA THR A 6 -24.74 -23.66 11.93
C THR A 6 -24.95 -24.60 10.75
N PRO A 7 -26.12 -25.22 10.57
CA PRO A 7 -26.39 -26.03 9.38
C PRO A 7 -26.28 -25.10 8.17
N SER A 8 -25.34 -25.42 7.29
CA SER A 8 -25.20 -24.70 6.00
C SER A 8 -26.49 -24.91 5.20
N VAL A 9 -27.14 -23.81 4.83
CA VAL A 9 -28.35 -23.82 4.00
C VAL A 9 -28.04 -24.25 2.56
N LEU A 10 -26.75 -24.23 2.17
CA LEU A 10 -26.29 -24.55 0.82
C LEU A 10 -25.88 -26.02 0.73
N PRO A 11 -26.50 -26.84 -0.16
CA PRO A 11 -26.01 -28.17 -0.46
C PRO A 11 -24.61 -28.08 -1.09
N GLY A 12 -23.66 -28.93 -0.62
CA GLY A 12 -22.29 -28.94 -1.17
C GLY A 12 -21.25 -28.13 -0.42
N PHE A 13 -21.57 -27.54 0.75
CA PHE A 13 -20.63 -26.74 1.56
C PHE A 13 -19.27 -27.44 1.80
N LYS A 14 -19.29 -28.73 2.14
CA LYS A 14 -18.05 -29.50 2.39
C LYS A 14 -17.18 -29.62 1.13
N LEU A 15 -17.82 -29.81 -0.03
CA LEU A 15 -17.12 -29.90 -1.31
C LEU A 15 -16.52 -28.55 -1.72
N SER A 16 -17.30 -27.48 -1.63
CA SER A 16 -16.82 -26.13 -1.96
C SER A 16 -15.73 -25.66 -1.00
N LEU A 17 -15.87 -25.92 0.31
CA LEU A 17 -14.84 -25.62 1.30
C LEU A 17 -13.56 -26.43 1.00
N GLY A 18 -13.68 -27.74 0.73
CA GLY A 18 -12.54 -28.58 0.38
C GLY A 18 -11.81 -28.10 -0.86
N LEU A 19 -12.54 -27.75 -1.92
CA LEU A 19 -11.97 -27.21 -3.14
C LEU A 19 -11.29 -25.83 -2.91
N THR A 20 -11.94 -24.94 -2.15
CA THR A 20 -11.37 -23.63 -1.81
C THR A 20 -10.07 -23.79 -1.02
N VAL A 21 -10.06 -24.64 0.02
CA VAL A 21 -8.85 -24.89 0.81
C VAL A 21 -7.76 -25.53 -0.05
N LEU A 22 -8.11 -26.48 -0.92
CA LEU A 22 -7.16 -27.09 -1.86
C LEU A 22 -6.55 -26.04 -2.82
N CYS A 23 -7.38 -25.21 -3.45
CA CYS A 23 -6.90 -24.16 -4.33
C CYS A 23 -6.00 -23.14 -3.60
N LEU A 24 -6.41 -22.68 -2.42
CA LEU A 24 -5.59 -21.79 -1.61
C LEU A 24 -4.26 -22.45 -1.19
N SER A 25 -4.29 -23.71 -0.83
CA SER A 25 -3.08 -24.45 -0.44
C SER A 25 -2.13 -24.59 -1.62
N LEU A 26 -2.61 -24.96 -2.81
CA LEU A 26 -1.76 -25.17 -3.98
C LEU A 26 -1.26 -23.84 -4.57
N LEU A 27 -2.10 -22.80 -4.63
CA LEU A 27 -1.77 -21.56 -5.30
C LEU A 27 -1.05 -20.56 -4.39
N VAL A 28 -1.26 -20.63 -3.07
CA VAL A 28 -0.69 -19.68 -2.12
C VAL A 28 0.29 -20.36 -1.18
N VAL A 29 -0.14 -21.35 -0.41
CA VAL A 29 0.71 -21.94 0.65
C VAL A 29 1.91 -22.66 0.06
N LEU A 30 1.73 -23.42 -1.03
CA LEU A 30 2.81 -24.20 -1.64
C LEU A 30 3.96 -23.32 -2.17
N PRO A 31 3.74 -22.23 -2.97
CA PRO A 31 4.83 -21.37 -3.39
C PRO A 31 5.59 -20.73 -2.22
N PHE A 32 4.90 -20.27 -1.19
CA PHE A 32 5.56 -19.72 -0.01
C PHE A 32 6.33 -20.77 0.78
N ALA A 33 5.81 -21.98 0.89
CA ALA A 33 6.52 -23.10 1.52
C ALA A 33 7.80 -23.48 0.73
N MET A 34 7.73 -23.50 -0.60
CA MET A 34 8.90 -23.74 -1.45
C MET A 34 9.93 -22.62 -1.34
N MET A 35 9.51 -21.36 -1.27
CA MET A 35 10.41 -20.22 -1.03
C MET A 35 11.10 -20.34 0.33
N ALA A 36 10.36 -20.71 1.38
CA ALA A 36 10.91 -20.93 2.71
C ALA A 36 11.88 -22.14 2.75
N ALA A 37 11.55 -23.22 2.06
CA ALA A 37 12.44 -24.38 1.91
C ALA A 37 13.73 -23.97 1.18
N LYS A 38 13.63 -23.17 0.13
CA LYS A 38 14.79 -22.68 -0.63
C LYS A 38 15.68 -21.75 0.23
N ALA A 39 15.08 -20.88 1.02
CA ALA A 39 15.79 -20.04 1.97
C ALA A 39 16.47 -20.89 3.08
N ALA A 40 15.88 -22.01 3.49
CA ALA A 40 16.46 -22.88 4.50
C ALA A 40 17.71 -23.65 4.03
N GLU A 41 17.92 -23.82 2.72
CA GLU A 41 19.09 -24.52 2.17
C GLU A 41 20.42 -23.83 2.52
N ILE A 42 20.43 -22.49 2.74
CA ILE A 42 21.64 -21.76 3.16
C ILE A 42 21.97 -21.96 4.65
N GLY A 43 21.08 -22.64 5.40
CA GLY A 43 21.19 -22.82 6.83
C GLY A 43 20.95 -21.54 7.65
N TRP A 44 20.82 -21.70 8.98
CA TRP A 44 20.48 -20.58 9.86
C TRP A 44 21.52 -19.44 9.85
N GLY A 45 22.81 -19.79 9.85
CA GLY A 45 23.91 -18.80 9.79
C GLY A 45 23.93 -18.03 8.48
N GLY A 46 23.77 -18.73 7.35
CA GLY A 46 23.70 -18.11 6.02
C GLY A 46 22.48 -17.18 5.88
N PHE A 47 21.31 -17.63 6.35
CA PHE A 47 20.11 -16.80 6.37
C PHE A 47 20.34 -15.50 7.14
N TRP A 48 20.87 -15.60 8.36
CA TRP A 48 21.13 -14.43 9.20
C TRP A 48 22.17 -13.48 8.57
N ASN A 49 23.24 -14.03 8.02
CA ASN A 49 24.25 -13.22 7.34
C ASN A 49 23.64 -12.47 6.15
N THR A 50 22.83 -13.13 5.33
CA THR A 50 22.19 -12.51 4.15
C THR A 50 21.25 -11.37 4.54
N ILE A 51 20.37 -11.55 5.53
CA ILE A 51 19.42 -10.50 5.92
C ILE A 51 20.06 -9.34 6.68
N THR A 52 21.24 -9.56 7.27
CA THR A 52 22.00 -8.51 7.97
C THR A 52 23.06 -7.85 7.10
N GLU A 53 23.16 -8.19 5.82
CA GLU A 53 23.99 -7.46 4.86
C GLU A 53 23.64 -5.95 4.90
N PRO A 54 24.62 -5.04 4.92
CA PRO A 54 24.37 -3.60 5.05
C PRO A 54 23.45 -3.05 3.95
N ASN A 55 23.58 -3.53 2.71
CA ASN A 55 22.72 -3.17 1.59
C ASN A 55 21.27 -3.65 1.78
N VAL A 56 21.06 -4.86 2.29
CA VAL A 56 19.73 -5.41 2.58
C VAL A 56 19.05 -4.57 3.67
N LEU A 57 19.74 -4.28 4.77
CA LEU A 57 19.18 -3.46 5.84
C LEU A 57 18.88 -2.03 5.39
N ALA A 58 19.76 -1.43 4.58
CA ALA A 58 19.54 -0.11 4.00
C ALA A 58 18.30 -0.10 3.09
N ALA A 59 18.13 -1.14 2.24
CA ALA A 59 16.99 -1.28 1.36
C ALA A 59 15.66 -1.53 2.12
N VAL A 60 15.69 -2.35 3.19
CA VAL A 60 14.55 -2.52 4.09
C VAL A 60 14.11 -1.18 4.66
N TRP A 61 15.06 -0.44 5.23
CA TRP A 61 14.77 0.86 5.83
C TRP A 61 14.23 1.86 4.80
N LEU A 62 14.84 1.91 3.61
CA LEU A 62 14.39 2.77 2.53
C LEU A 62 12.98 2.41 2.07
N SER A 63 12.70 1.11 1.81
CA SER A 63 11.40 0.62 1.39
C SER A 63 10.30 1.00 2.38
N LEU A 64 10.53 0.72 3.67
CA LEU A 64 9.57 1.03 4.72
C LEU A 64 9.35 2.53 4.88
N ARG A 65 10.43 3.32 4.88
CA ARG A 65 10.39 4.77 5.03
C ARG A 65 9.65 5.44 3.86
N MET A 66 9.93 5.05 2.62
CA MET A 66 9.27 5.62 1.44
C MET A 66 7.80 5.21 1.38
N SER A 67 7.47 3.96 1.69
CA SER A 67 6.08 3.49 1.80
C SER A 67 5.32 4.24 2.89
N PHE A 68 5.95 4.49 4.03
CA PHE A 68 5.35 5.26 5.12
C PHE A 68 5.10 6.72 4.74
N TYR A 69 6.06 7.37 4.10
CA TYR A 69 5.88 8.75 3.63
C TYR A 69 4.79 8.84 2.53
N ALA A 70 4.76 7.88 1.60
CA ALA A 70 3.70 7.82 0.60
C ALA A 70 2.33 7.61 1.25
N MET A 71 2.24 6.76 2.28
CA MET A 71 1.02 6.54 3.04
C MET A 71 0.53 7.83 3.71
N LEU A 72 1.41 8.54 4.43
CA LEU A 72 1.04 9.81 5.08
C LEU A 72 0.57 10.86 4.05
N THR A 73 1.26 10.94 2.93
CA THR A 73 0.88 11.85 1.85
C THR A 73 -0.50 11.50 1.29
N ASN A 74 -0.74 10.23 1.00
CA ASN A 74 -2.02 9.79 0.44
C ASN A 74 -3.17 9.80 1.46
N ILE A 75 -2.91 9.66 2.75
CA ILE A 75 -3.93 9.89 3.79
C ILE A 75 -4.51 11.31 3.64
N VAL A 76 -3.67 12.31 3.41
CA VAL A 76 -4.13 13.69 3.24
C VAL A 76 -4.73 13.90 1.85
N PHE A 77 -3.95 13.66 0.79
CA PHE A 77 -4.38 13.94 -0.58
C PHE A 77 -5.48 13.00 -1.07
N GLY A 78 -5.41 11.71 -0.75
CA GLY A 78 -6.43 10.73 -1.11
C GLY A 78 -7.76 11.00 -0.43
N THR A 79 -7.75 11.40 0.85
CA THR A 79 -8.97 11.83 1.55
C THR A 79 -9.54 13.10 0.93
N LEU A 80 -8.69 14.05 0.55
CA LEU A 80 -9.11 15.28 -0.12
C LEU A 80 -9.72 14.99 -1.49
N VAL A 81 -9.14 14.09 -2.27
CA VAL A 81 -9.70 13.64 -3.55
C VAL A 81 -11.04 12.94 -3.36
N ALA A 82 -11.14 12.02 -2.40
CA ALA A 82 -12.40 11.34 -2.07
C ALA A 82 -13.48 12.35 -1.65
N TRP A 83 -13.11 13.31 -0.81
CA TRP A 83 -14.00 14.40 -0.39
C TRP A 83 -14.53 15.21 -1.57
N VAL A 84 -13.65 15.65 -2.48
CA VAL A 84 -14.04 16.43 -3.66
C VAL A 84 -14.95 15.62 -4.58
N LEU A 85 -14.64 14.35 -4.79
CA LEU A 85 -15.44 13.46 -5.63
C LEU A 85 -16.83 13.19 -5.05
N VAL A 86 -17.01 13.21 -3.73
CA VAL A 86 -18.32 12.94 -3.12
C VAL A 86 -19.12 14.22 -2.93
N ARG A 87 -18.51 15.30 -2.43
CA ARG A 87 -19.25 16.50 -1.99
C ARG A 87 -19.43 17.58 -3.05
N TYR A 88 -18.72 17.49 -4.19
CA TYR A 88 -18.81 18.51 -5.22
C TYR A 88 -19.27 17.93 -6.54
N GLU A 89 -20.10 18.71 -7.25
CA GLU A 89 -20.47 18.48 -8.64
C GLU A 89 -19.70 19.47 -9.52
N PHE A 90 -18.96 18.97 -10.49
CA PHE A 90 -18.17 19.77 -11.41
C PHE A 90 -18.03 19.09 -12.79
N PRO A 91 -17.85 19.85 -13.87
CA PRO A 91 -17.62 19.29 -15.19
C PRO A 91 -16.35 18.44 -15.20
N GLY A 92 -16.43 17.22 -15.74
CA GLY A 92 -15.28 16.29 -15.75
C GLY A 92 -15.10 15.43 -14.50
N LYS A 93 -16.01 15.47 -13.51
CA LYS A 93 -15.98 14.61 -12.30
C LYS A 93 -15.80 13.12 -12.66
N GLY A 94 -16.53 12.62 -13.67
CA GLY A 94 -16.38 11.23 -14.13
C GLY A 94 -14.97 10.92 -14.65
N LEU A 95 -14.34 11.86 -15.35
CA LEU A 95 -12.96 11.71 -15.82
C LEU A 95 -11.97 11.67 -14.63
N VAL A 96 -12.11 12.58 -13.67
CA VAL A 96 -11.26 12.58 -12.46
C VAL A 96 -11.43 11.28 -11.68
N ASN A 97 -12.67 10.80 -11.54
CA ASN A 97 -12.95 9.52 -10.88
C ASN A 97 -12.30 8.34 -11.63
N ALA A 98 -12.33 8.32 -12.95
CA ALA A 98 -11.64 7.31 -13.76
C ALA A 98 -10.10 7.42 -13.67
N LEU A 99 -9.55 8.64 -13.59
CA LEU A 99 -8.11 8.87 -13.43
C LEU A 99 -7.59 8.35 -12.08
N VAL A 100 -8.42 8.37 -11.03
CA VAL A 100 -8.05 7.74 -9.74
C VAL A 100 -7.80 6.25 -9.91
N ASP A 101 -8.57 5.56 -10.75
CA ASP A 101 -8.41 4.12 -10.98
C ASP A 101 -7.34 3.76 -12.02
N LEU A 102 -6.83 4.75 -12.73
CA LEU A 102 -5.84 4.54 -13.79
C LEU A 102 -4.61 3.72 -13.34
N PRO A 103 -4.05 3.94 -12.12
CA PRO A 103 -2.93 3.12 -11.63
C PRO A 103 -3.26 1.63 -11.47
N PHE A 104 -4.53 1.25 -11.32
CA PHE A 104 -4.94 -0.16 -11.30
C PHE A 104 -5.00 -0.78 -12.71
N ALA A 105 -5.30 0.04 -13.70
CA ALA A 105 -5.44 -0.40 -15.08
C ALA A 105 -4.11 -0.44 -15.84
N LEU A 106 -3.16 0.43 -15.48
CA LEU A 106 -1.86 0.52 -16.13
C LEU A 106 -0.87 -0.51 -15.55
N PRO A 107 -0.05 -1.17 -16.39
CA PRO A 107 1.12 -1.87 -15.91
C PRO A 107 2.02 -0.92 -15.12
N THR A 108 2.43 -1.32 -13.90
CA THR A 108 3.22 -0.44 -13.02
C THR A 108 4.54 0.01 -13.65
N ALA A 109 5.14 -0.82 -14.53
CA ALA A 109 6.31 -0.47 -15.32
C ALA A 109 6.07 0.77 -16.21
N VAL A 110 4.91 0.86 -16.87
CA VAL A 110 4.55 2.00 -17.71
C VAL A 110 4.45 3.28 -16.87
N THR A 111 3.83 3.18 -15.69
CA THR A 111 3.77 4.28 -14.73
C THR A 111 5.17 4.74 -14.32
N GLY A 112 6.08 3.79 -14.04
CA GLY A 112 7.46 4.09 -13.68
C GLY A 112 8.24 4.82 -14.77
N ILE A 113 8.13 4.35 -16.03
CA ILE A 113 8.76 4.98 -17.19
C ILE A 113 8.20 6.40 -17.40
N ALA A 114 6.88 6.56 -17.35
CA ALA A 114 6.24 7.87 -17.51
C ALA A 114 6.71 8.85 -16.45
N LEU A 115 6.75 8.44 -15.17
CA LEU A 115 7.22 9.28 -14.08
C LEU A 115 8.72 9.57 -14.20
N ALA A 116 9.55 8.58 -14.56
CA ALA A 116 10.98 8.80 -14.77
C ALA A 116 11.22 9.84 -15.88
N THR A 117 10.49 9.72 -17.01
CA THR A 117 10.59 10.69 -18.11
C THR A 117 10.13 12.10 -17.71
N LEU A 118 9.04 12.18 -16.93
CA LEU A 118 8.45 13.44 -16.49
C LEU A 118 9.36 14.20 -15.52
N TYR A 119 9.98 13.45 -14.59
CA TYR A 119 10.80 14.00 -13.50
C TYR A 119 12.31 13.93 -13.74
N ALA A 120 12.76 13.40 -14.90
CA ALA A 120 14.16 13.45 -15.29
C ALA A 120 14.63 14.93 -15.38
N PRO A 121 15.95 15.22 -15.25
CA PRO A 121 16.48 16.59 -15.32
C PRO A 121 16.01 17.37 -16.57
N ASN A 122 15.89 16.70 -17.71
CA ASN A 122 15.39 17.25 -18.99
C ASN A 122 13.87 17.05 -19.19
N GLY A 123 13.17 16.46 -18.24
CA GLY A 123 11.71 16.21 -18.28
C GLY A 123 10.88 17.48 -18.06
N TRP A 124 9.60 17.38 -18.37
CA TRP A 124 8.70 18.53 -18.28
C TRP A 124 8.61 19.15 -16.87
N ILE A 125 8.64 18.33 -15.83
CA ILE A 125 8.62 18.79 -14.44
C ILE A 125 10.04 18.88 -13.89
N GLY A 126 10.91 17.89 -14.13
CA GLY A 126 12.25 17.82 -13.58
C GLY A 126 13.09 19.05 -13.87
N ARG A 127 12.99 19.60 -15.08
CA ARG A 127 13.72 20.81 -15.50
C ARG A 127 13.47 22.05 -14.62
N PHE A 128 12.34 22.13 -13.91
CA PHE A 128 12.07 23.26 -13.01
C PHE A 128 12.76 23.10 -11.65
N PHE A 129 13.08 21.87 -11.26
CA PHE A 129 13.72 21.54 -9.99
C PHE A 129 15.25 21.46 -10.11
N GLU A 130 15.77 21.16 -11.31
CA GLU A 130 17.22 21.04 -11.55
C GLU A 130 18.00 22.30 -11.19
N PRO A 131 17.57 23.54 -11.57
CA PRO A 131 18.27 24.78 -11.19
C PRO A 131 18.30 25.00 -9.67
N LEU A 132 17.37 24.38 -8.93
CA LEU A 132 17.31 24.43 -7.47
C LEU A 132 18.20 23.36 -6.81
N GLY A 133 18.92 22.56 -7.59
CA GLY A 133 19.75 21.45 -7.10
C GLY A 133 18.93 20.25 -6.64
N ILE A 134 17.62 20.20 -6.90
CA ILE A 134 16.74 19.12 -6.47
C ILE A 134 16.59 18.11 -7.61
N LYS A 135 17.19 16.94 -7.43
CA LYS A 135 17.00 15.80 -8.34
C LYS A 135 15.85 14.94 -7.82
N ILE A 136 14.85 14.70 -8.67
CA ILE A 136 13.67 13.90 -8.35
C ILE A 136 13.84 12.46 -8.88
N ALA A 137 13.97 12.31 -10.20
CA ALA A 137 14.21 11.00 -10.78
C ALA A 137 15.57 10.44 -10.34
N PHE A 138 15.63 9.12 -10.21
CA PHE A 138 16.80 8.34 -9.80
C PHE A 138 17.25 8.63 -8.36
N THR A 139 16.31 9.03 -7.51
CA THR A 139 16.53 9.31 -6.08
C THR A 139 15.41 8.73 -5.22
N PRO A 140 15.55 8.68 -3.89
CA PRO A 140 14.45 8.32 -2.99
C PRO A 140 13.18 9.17 -3.14
N ILE A 141 13.30 10.43 -3.59
CA ILE A 141 12.14 11.28 -3.88
C ILE A 141 11.32 10.70 -5.04
N GLY A 142 11.99 10.22 -6.09
CA GLY A 142 11.31 9.55 -7.21
C GLY A 142 10.56 8.29 -6.76
N ILE A 143 11.16 7.49 -5.87
CA ILE A 143 10.50 6.32 -5.27
C ILE A 143 9.23 6.76 -4.52
N TRP A 144 9.33 7.77 -3.68
CA TRP A 144 8.20 8.31 -2.93
C TRP A 144 7.05 8.76 -3.84
N ILE A 145 7.35 9.50 -4.91
CA ILE A 145 6.35 9.95 -5.89
C ILE A 145 5.70 8.76 -6.61
N ALA A 146 6.48 7.77 -7.05
CA ALA A 146 5.94 6.58 -7.69
C ALA A 146 4.97 5.82 -6.77
N LEU A 147 5.35 5.67 -5.50
CA LEU A 147 4.49 5.03 -4.50
C LEU A 147 3.22 5.82 -4.21
N ILE A 148 3.27 7.16 -4.20
CA ILE A 148 2.07 8.01 -4.08
C ILE A 148 1.11 7.72 -5.22
N VAL A 149 1.60 7.80 -6.46
CA VAL A 149 0.75 7.65 -7.66
C VAL A 149 0.12 6.26 -7.73
N VAL A 150 0.92 5.19 -7.57
CA VAL A 150 0.45 3.80 -7.70
C VAL A 150 -0.53 3.42 -6.60
N SER A 151 -0.40 4.01 -5.41
CA SER A 151 -1.20 3.61 -4.26
C SER A 151 -2.27 4.60 -3.82
N LEU A 152 -2.41 5.75 -4.49
CA LEU A 152 -3.49 6.72 -4.25
C LEU A 152 -4.90 6.09 -4.25
N PRO A 153 -5.24 5.20 -5.21
CA PRO A 153 -6.58 4.61 -5.26
C PRO A 153 -7.00 3.89 -3.98
N PHE A 154 -6.07 3.30 -3.23
CA PHE A 154 -6.41 2.54 -2.01
C PHE A 154 -7.06 3.43 -0.95
N ILE A 155 -6.56 4.65 -0.77
CA ILE A 155 -7.16 5.59 0.18
C ILE A 155 -8.49 6.13 -0.36
N VAL A 156 -8.52 6.55 -1.63
CA VAL A 156 -9.73 7.13 -2.23
C VAL A 156 -10.88 6.12 -2.18
N ARG A 157 -10.64 4.87 -2.62
CA ARG A 157 -11.67 3.82 -2.69
C ARG A 157 -12.07 3.25 -1.33
N ALA A 158 -11.23 3.39 -0.30
CA ALA A 158 -11.63 3.06 1.06
C ALA A 158 -12.52 4.14 1.70
N VAL A 159 -12.22 5.41 1.45
CA VAL A 159 -12.90 6.55 2.11
C VAL A 159 -14.17 6.99 1.37
N GLN A 160 -14.17 6.93 0.03
CA GLN A 160 -15.26 7.41 -0.80
C GLN A 160 -16.62 6.80 -0.45
N PRO A 161 -16.80 5.46 -0.32
CA PRO A 161 -18.09 4.86 0.02
C PRO A 161 -18.62 5.32 1.38
N VAL A 162 -17.74 5.45 2.37
CA VAL A 162 -18.14 5.93 3.70
C VAL A 162 -18.60 7.38 3.65
N LEU A 163 -17.94 8.23 2.85
CA LEU A 163 -18.40 9.60 2.64
C LEU A 163 -19.71 9.68 1.88
N GLU A 164 -19.99 8.74 0.96
CA GLU A 164 -21.25 8.64 0.23
C GLU A 164 -22.42 8.21 1.15
N GLU A 165 -22.16 7.29 2.09
CA GLU A 165 -23.12 6.85 3.10
C GLU A 165 -23.42 7.93 4.15
N LEU A 166 -22.44 8.78 4.47
CA LEU A 166 -22.63 9.93 5.34
C LEU A 166 -23.45 11.00 4.60
N SER A 167 -24.77 10.99 4.82
CA SER A 167 -25.68 12.01 4.25
C SER A 167 -25.27 13.42 4.69
N GLY A 168 -25.54 14.42 3.84
CA GLY A 168 -25.28 15.83 4.19
C GLY A 168 -26.02 16.29 5.48
N GLU A 169 -27.00 15.50 5.94
CA GLU A 169 -27.77 15.77 7.17
C GLU A 169 -26.89 15.93 8.41
N TYR A 170 -25.78 15.17 8.51
CA TYR A 170 -24.83 15.34 9.63
C TYR A 170 -24.16 16.72 9.62
N GLU A 171 -23.84 17.23 8.42
CA GLU A 171 -23.24 18.56 8.27
C GLU A 171 -24.28 19.66 8.52
N GLU A 172 -25.51 19.47 8.05
CA GLU A 172 -26.62 20.38 8.27
C GLU A 172 -27.01 20.44 9.76
N ALA A 173 -27.13 19.28 10.42
CA ALA A 173 -27.40 19.21 11.86
C ALA A 173 -26.30 19.89 12.69
N ALA A 174 -25.02 19.68 12.34
CA ALA A 174 -23.92 20.37 12.98
C ALA A 174 -23.97 21.89 12.77
N ALA A 175 -24.35 22.34 11.56
CA ALA A 175 -24.49 23.76 11.25
C ALA A 175 -25.64 24.42 12.02
N THR A 176 -26.77 23.74 12.21
CA THR A 176 -27.89 24.24 13.03
C THR A 176 -27.52 24.42 14.51
N LEU A 177 -26.56 23.61 15.00
CA LEU A 177 -25.97 23.71 16.33
C LEU A 177 -24.85 24.77 16.41
N GLY A 178 -24.61 25.54 15.35
CA GLY A 178 -23.59 26.58 15.30
C GLY A 178 -22.15 26.09 15.14
N ALA A 179 -21.94 24.82 14.72
CA ALA A 179 -20.60 24.30 14.49
C ALA A 179 -19.98 24.91 13.24
N SER A 180 -18.71 25.30 13.32
CA SER A 180 -17.94 25.70 12.13
C SER A 180 -17.64 24.49 11.26
N ARG A 181 -17.38 24.71 9.93
CA ARG A 181 -17.02 23.64 8.99
C ARG A 181 -15.84 22.79 9.46
N TRP A 182 -14.84 23.42 10.09
CA TRP A 182 -13.69 22.72 10.67
C TRP A 182 -14.08 21.87 11.88
N THR A 183 -14.98 22.38 12.72
CA THR A 183 -15.50 21.63 13.88
C THR A 183 -16.30 20.41 13.43
N THR A 184 -17.17 20.56 12.42
CA THR A 184 -17.93 19.48 11.82
C THR A 184 -17.00 18.42 11.23
N PHE A 185 -16.01 18.84 10.43
CA PHE A 185 -15.03 17.92 9.86
C PHE A 185 -14.31 17.14 10.97
N ARG A 186 -13.74 17.82 11.95
CA ARG A 186 -12.89 17.18 12.96
C ARG A 186 -13.66 16.33 13.97
N ARG A 187 -14.87 16.73 14.34
CA ARG A 187 -15.64 16.08 15.41
C ARG A 187 -16.71 15.11 14.92
N VAL A 188 -17.18 15.26 13.69
CA VAL A 188 -18.24 14.42 13.12
C VAL A 188 -17.66 13.55 12.01
N LEU A 189 -17.16 14.13 10.92
CA LEU A 189 -16.78 13.37 9.72
C LEU A 189 -15.50 12.59 9.89
N LEU A 190 -14.44 13.19 10.42
CA LEU A 190 -13.15 12.52 10.58
C LEU A 190 -13.21 11.26 11.46
N PRO A 191 -13.92 11.24 12.60
CA PRO A 191 -14.10 10.01 13.37
C PRO A 191 -14.81 8.90 12.60
N GLU A 192 -15.82 9.24 11.79
CA GLU A 192 -16.60 8.27 11.00
C GLU A 192 -15.77 7.67 9.85
N ILE A 193 -14.96 8.47 9.15
CA ILE A 193 -14.09 7.98 8.07
C ILE A 193 -12.81 7.31 8.58
N THR A 194 -12.42 7.50 9.84
CA THR A 194 -11.15 6.99 10.39
C THR A 194 -10.98 5.48 10.25
N PRO A 195 -11.99 4.62 10.49
CA PRO A 195 -11.84 3.18 10.28
C PRO A 195 -11.53 2.82 8.82
N ALA A 196 -12.22 3.44 7.88
CA ALA A 196 -11.99 3.24 6.44
C ALA A 196 -10.61 3.76 6.01
N LEU A 197 -10.22 4.92 6.55
CA LEU A 197 -8.93 5.54 6.29
C LEU A 197 -7.78 4.63 6.77
N LEU A 198 -7.91 4.03 7.95
CA LEU A 198 -6.92 3.07 8.47
C LEU A 198 -6.86 1.79 7.62
N THR A 199 -8.01 1.32 7.14
CA THR A 199 -8.07 0.16 6.24
C THR A 199 -7.35 0.47 4.93
N GLY A 200 -7.68 1.60 4.29
CA GLY A 200 -7.02 2.07 3.07
C GLY A 200 -5.52 2.28 3.26
N ALA A 201 -5.12 2.89 4.38
CA ALA A 201 -3.71 3.12 4.72
C ALA A 201 -2.94 1.81 4.90
N GLY A 202 -3.54 0.82 5.56
CA GLY A 202 -2.94 -0.50 5.74
C GLY A 202 -2.74 -1.24 4.42
N MET A 203 -3.77 -1.27 3.57
CA MET A 203 -3.72 -1.89 2.23
C MET A 203 -2.69 -1.18 1.35
N MET A 204 -2.70 0.15 1.35
CA MET A 204 -1.73 0.97 0.64
C MET A 204 -0.30 0.69 1.08
N PHE A 205 -0.03 0.69 2.38
CA PHE A 205 1.30 0.45 2.92
C PHE A 205 1.85 -0.93 2.52
N ALA A 206 1.01 -1.97 2.69
CA ALA A 206 1.37 -3.34 2.28
C ALA A 206 1.67 -3.41 0.77
N ARG A 207 0.86 -2.76 -0.05
CA ARG A 207 1.06 -2.73 -1.51
C ARG A 207 2.32 -1.97 -1.89
N SER A 208 2.57 -0.82 -1.25
CA SER A 208 3.73 0.04 -1.54
C SER A 208 5.04 -0.62 -1.15
N THR A 209 5.09 -1.36 -0.05
CA THR A 209 6.31 -2.03 0.42
C THR A 209 6.81 -3.07 -0.58
N GLY A 210 5.90 -3.73 -1.30
CA GLY A 210 6.22 -4.72 -2.33
C GLY A 210 6.26 -4.17 -3.76
N GLU A 211 6.21 -2.84 -3.96
CA GLU A 211 6.22 -2.27 -5.30
C GLU A 211 7.59 -2.39 -5.96
N TYR A 212 7.60 -3.01 -7.14
CA TYR A 212 8.80 -3.22 -7.96
C TYR A 212 8.70 -2.48 -9.30
N GLY A 213 7.60 -2.70 -10.02
CA GLY A 213 7.48 -2.34 -11.43
C GLY A 213 7.63 -0.85 -11.72
N SER A 214 7.01 0.03 -10.92
CA SER A 214 7.15 1.47 -11.09
C SER A 214 8.49 1.99 -10.57
N VAL A 215 8.98 1.39 -9.50
CA VAL A 215 10.18 1.86 -8.81
C VAL A 215 11.44 1.55 -9.59
N ILE A 216 11.56 0.40 -10.25
CA ILE A 216 12.76 0.01 -11.02
C ILE A 216 13.18 1.07 -12.04
N PHE A 217 12.23 1.79 -12.65
CA PHE A 217 12.53 2.79 -13.68
C PHE A 217 12.86 4.17 -13.12
N ILE A 218 12.38 4.52 -11.93
CA ILE A 218 12.55 5.85 -11.36
C ILE A 218 13.56 5.91 -10.20
N ALA A 219 13.89 4.78 -9.58
CA ALA A 219 14.77 4.73 -8.41
C ALA A 219 16.25 4.95 -8.73
N GLY A 220 16.69 4.59 -9.93
CA GLY A 220 18.11 4.61 -10.31
C GLY A 220 18.93 3.48 -9.71
N ASN A 221 18.36 2.65 -8.85
CA ASN A 221 18.95 1.43 -8.29
C ASN A 221 20.40 1.59 -7.77
N ILE A 222 20.66 2.68 -7.05
CA ILE A 222 21.98 2.95 -6.48
C ILE A 222 22.08 2.25 -5.12
N PRO A 223 23.03 1.29 -4.94
CA PRO A 223 23.22 0.60 -3.67
C PRO A 223 23.33 1.55 -2.48
N MET A 224 22.71 1.22 -1.35
CA MET A 224 22.68 2.00 -0.10
C MET A 224 21.96 3.36 -0.20
N VAL A 225 21.56 3.83 -1.40
CA VAL A 225 20.96 5.17 -1.61
C VAL A 225 19.50 5.10 -2.08
N SER A 226 19.26 4.38 -3.18
CA SER A 226 17.93 4.30 -3.82
C SER A 226 17.53 2.89 -4.22
N GLU A 227 18.26 1.88 -3.78
CA GLU A 227 17.94 0.49 -3.97
C GLU A 227 16.91 0.03 -2.94
N ILE A 228 15.73 -0.43 -3.41
CA ILE A 228 14.67 -0.97 -2.55
C ILE A 228 14.77 -2.51 -2.46
N LEU A 229 14.11 -3.08 -1.47
CA LEU A 229 14.19 -4.51 -1.20
C LEU A 229 13.80 -5.41 -2.38
N PRO A 230 12.73 -5.16 -3.15
CA PRO A 230 12.41 -5.93 -4.34
C PRO A 230 13.52 -5.90 -5.41
N LEU A 231 14.28 -4.80 -5.52
CA LEU A 231 15.41 -4.70 -6.45
C LEU A 231 16.59 -5.59 -6.03
N ILE A 232 16.87 -5.70 -4.73
CA ILE A 232 17.88 -6.62 -4.21
C ILE A 232 17.49 -8.08 -4.52
N ILE A 233 16.21 -8.44 -4.31
CA ILE A 233 15.73 -9.79 -4.62
C ILE A 233 15.98 -10.12 -6.11
N THR A 234 15.62 -9.20 -7.01
CA THR A 234 15.84 -9.37 -8.45
C THR A 234 17.34 -9.44 -8.78
N GLY A 235 18.15 -8.56 -8.22
CA GLY A 235 19.60 -8.55 -8.41
C GLY A 235 20.26 -9.87 -7.97
N LYS A 236 19.85 -10.44 -6.82
CA LYS A 236 20.31 -11.77 -6.39
C LYS A 236 19.88 -12.88 -7.34
N LEU A 237 18.65 -12.82 -7.90
CA LEU A 237 18.18 -13.77 -8.91
C LEU A 237 18.98 -13.66 -10.22
N GLU A 238 19.31 -12.47 -10.69
CA GLU A 238 20.14 -12.22 -11.87
C GLU A 238 21.58 -12.75 -11.68
N GLN A 239 22.07 -12.79 -10.43
CA GLN A 239 23.35 -13.39 -10.06
C GLN A 239 23.26 -14.91 -9.84
N TYR A 240 22.12 -15.55 -10.12
CA TYR A 240 21.84 -16.96 -9.86
C TYR A 240 21.88 -17.36 -8.37
N ASP A 241 21.84 -16.40 -7.44
CA ASP A 241 21.71 -16.63 -6.01
C ASP A 241 20.24 -16.77 -5.62
N ALA A 242 19.62 -17.88 -6.03
CA ALA A 242 18.21 -18.16 -5.73
C ALA A 242 17.95 -18.36 -4.23
N GLN A 243 18.94 -18.85 -3.48
CA GLN A 243 18.83 -19.08 -2.04
C GLN A 243 18.86 -17.75 -1.28
N GLY A 244 19.81 -16.88 -1.58
CA GLY A 244 19.88 -15.54 -1.00
C GLY A 244 18.67 -14.68 -1.38
N ALA A 245 18.22 -14.73 -2.63
CA ALA A 245 16.98 -14.07 -3.06
C ALA A 245 15.77 -14.54 -2.27
N SER A 246 15.64 -15.87 -2.05
CA SER A 246 14.56 -16.46 -1.26
C SER A 246 14.64 -16.06 0.22
N ALA A 247 15.85 -15.95 0.78
CA ALA A 247 16.05 -15.50 2.16
C ALA A 247 15.59 -14.03 2.35
N VAL A 248 15.98 -13.14 1.43
CA VAL A 248 15.55 -11.73 1.44
C VAL A 248 14.05 -11.61 1.22
N ALA A 249 13.48 -12.38 0.29
CA ALA A 249 12.04 -12.40 0.03
C ALA A 249 11.23 -12.90 1.24
N LEU A 250 11.70 -13.97 1.90
CA LEU A 250 11.08 -14.47 3.14
C LEU A 250 11.15 -13.45 4.27
N PHE A 251 12.29 -12.77 4.41
CA PHE A 251 12.46 -11.68 5.38
C PHE A 251 11.47 -10.52 5.12
N MET A 252 11.33 -10.10 3.86
CA MET A 252 10.36 -9.10 3.45
C MET A 252 8.92 -9.53 3.76
N LEU A 253 8.58 -10.80 3.50
CA LEU A 253 7.28 -11.35 3.83
C LEU A 253 6.99 -11.29 5.34
N MET A 254 7.97 -11.67 6.18
CA MET A 254 7.84 -11.60 7.64
C MET A 254 7.63 -10.16 8.12
N ILE A 255 8.39 -9.20 7.62
CA ILE A 255 8.22 -7.77 7.95
C ILE A 255 6.81 -7.30 7.55
N SER A 256 6.38 -7.59 6.31
CA SER A 256 5.07 -7.20 5.82
C SER A 256 3.94 -7.81 6.64
N PHE A 257 4.08 -9.09 7.04
CA PHE A 257 3.11 -9.76 7.90
C PHE A 257 3.02 -9.11 9.29
N VAL A 258 4.15 -8.79 9.91
CA VAL A 258 4.18 -8.11 11.22
C VAL A 258 3.50 -6.75 11.14
N ILE A 259 3.78 -5.97 10.09
CA ILE A 259 3.17 -4.66 9.91
C ILE A 259 1.66 -4.78 9.70
N LEU A 260 1.21 -5.70 8.84
CA LEU A 260 -0.23 -5.95 8.63
C LEU A 260 -0.91 -6.41 9.93
N LEU A 261 -0.25 -7.24 10.72
CA LEU A 261 -0.77 -7.66 12.02
C LEU A 261 -0.95 -6.48 12.98
N ILE A 262 0.04 -5.59 13.07
CA ILE A 262 -0.02 -4.37 13.88
C ILE A 262 -1.19 -3.48 13.41
N LEU A 263 -1.31 -3.24 12.11
CA LEU A 263 -2.39 -2.43 11.55
C LEU A 263 -3.76 -3.04 11.81
N ASN A 264 -3.90 -4.36 11.67
CA ASN A 264 -5.15 -5.07 11.98
C ASN A 264 -5.53 -4.96 13.46
N ILE A 265 -4.58 -5.13 14.37
CA ILE A 265 -4.80 -4.96 15.82
C ILE A 265 -5.24 -3.52 16.13
N MET A 266 -4.60 -2.53 15.52
CA MET A 266 -5.00 -1.12 15.67
C MET A 266 -6.43 -0.88 15.18
N GLN A 267 -6.80 -1.37 14.01
CA GLN A 267 -8.16 -1.27 13.47
C GLN A 267 -9.19 -1.92 14.40
N TRP A 268 -8.91 -3.12 14.86
CA TRP A 268 -9.81 -3.85 15.76
C TRP A 268 -10.01 -3.14 17.11
N THR A 269 -8.96 -2.55 17.67
CA THR A 269 -9.07 -1.78 18.93
C THR A 269 -9.85 -0.48 18.76
N LEU A 270 -9.72 0.18 17.60
CA LEU A 270 -10.42 1.42 17.31
C LEU A 270 -11.90 1.18 16.99
N SER A 271 -12.22 0.16 16.19
CA SER A 271 -13.62 -0.20 15.90
C SER A 271 -14.39 -0.65 17.14
N ARG A 272 -13.76 -1.36 18.08
CA ARG A 272 -14.38 -1.68 19.37
C ARG A 272 -14.70 -0.44 20.21
N ARG A 273 -13.85 0.58 20.18
CA ARG A 273 -14.09 1.84 20.89
C ARG A 273 -15.20 2.68 20.25
N ALA A 274 -15.36 2.61 18.94
CA ALA A 274 -16.44 3.26 18.22
C ALA A 274 -17.79 2.58 18.49
N GLY A 275 -17.86 1.24 18.41
CA GLY A 275 -19.07 0.46 18.72
C GLY A 275 -19.47 0.45 20.20
N ALA A 276 -18.58 0.79 21.12
CA ALA A 276 -18.92 0.93 22.55
C ALA A 276 -19.48 2.33 22.91
N ARG A 277 -19.61 3.24 21.93
CA ARG A 277 -20.18 4.59 22.12
C ARG A 277 -21.61 4.73 21.59
N VAL A 278 -22.17 3.64 21.04
CA VAL A 278 -23.57 3.48 20.64
C VAL A 278 -24.26 2.55 21.65
#